data_903332c6fcd9293d538fb311ca0d0768
#
_entry.id   903332c6fcd9293d538fb311ca0d0768
#
_cell.length_a   1.000
_cell.length_b   1.000
_cell.length_c   1.000
_cell.angle_alpha   90.00
_cell.angle_beta   90.00
_cell.angle_gamma   90.00
#
_symmetry.space_group_name_H-M   'P 1'
#
loop_
_entity.id
_entity.type
_entity.pdbx_description
1 polymer ?
#
loop_
_entity_poly.entity_id
_entity_poly.type
_entity_poly.pdbx_seq_one_letter_code
_entity_poly.pdbx_strand_id
1 'polypeptide(L)'
;MKNSKTVLIDKNPGRNSQTFGVARNLNTDLDLIHEPSIGVVGNKGDSQCYFGVEEKVRTIHECLRLRIGQKPGDIFMRLVQPEYTVATSDGIRNGTKEMRYSLIGREVTNDTLCEHLSASGLEGTIAVVACDKPPVGTLSAILEHNRPAIIMSDGSIRPGVDSVTKEPIDLITAYQLAGSDDEELKKRIACEACPGHGSCGGIFTYNTMQTFIGVVGMQPLEMVSPASEDQRRIETFPNKLITYLDNMIKNDVKPRDIVTRDSIRNAIIVAMSIGGSTNVMLHAPELARAAGYNNFNEDIMSFEEFNHLSKNVVPVLVNARPFGKYSMVDIDAKGGVQVF
;
A
#
# COMPACT_ATOMS: atom_id res chain seq x y z
N MET A 1 10.31 -18.59 -20.52
CA MET A 1 8.98 -18.19 -20.04
C MET A 1 7.94 -18.39 -21.14
N LYS A 2 6.88 -19.15 -20.92
CA LYS A 2 5.71 -19.09 -21.80
C LYS A 2 4.95 -17.83 -21.40
N ASN A 3 5.11 -16.78 -22.17
CA ASN A 3 4.49 -15.50 -21.94
C ASN A 3 2.97 -15.65 -21.95
N SER A 4 2.28 -15.29 -20.88
CA SER A 4 0.81 -15.28 -20.83
C SER A 4 0.19 -14.39 -21.91
N LYS A 5 0.92 -13.43 -22.44
CA LYS A 5 0.54 -12.55 -23.54
C LYS A 5 0.38 -13.24 -24.87
N THR A 6 1.21 -14.20 -25.19
CA THR A 6 1.09 -14.96 -26.44
C THR A 6 -0.30 -15.58 -26.52
N VAL A 7 -0.89 -15.95 -25.40
CA VAL A 7 -2.26 -16.50 -25.33
C VAL A 7 -3.33 -15.44 -25.57
N LEU A 8 -3.12 -14.19 -25.14
CA LEU A 8 -4.09 -13.10 -25.33
C LEU A 8 -4.11 -12.57 -26.76
N ILE A 9 -2.94 -12.53 -27.41
CA ILE A 9 -2.78 -11.94 -28.74
C ILE A 9 -3.08 -12.95 -29.84
N ASP A 10 -2.64 -14.19 -29.73
CA ASP A 10 -2.67 -15.13 -30.86
C ASP A 10 -4.04 -15.77 -31.17
N LYS A 11 -4.99 -15.74 -30.24
CA LYS A 11 -6.24 -16.53 -30.37
C LYS A 11 -7.52 -15.72 -30.59
N ASN A 12 -7.49 -14.40 -30.45
CA ASN A 12 -8.68 -13.57 -30.58
C ASN A 12 -8.40 -12.27 -31.34
N PRO A 13 -8.65 -12.22 -32.69
CA PRO A 13 -8.40 -11.03 -33.48
C PRO A 13 -9.16 -9.78 -33.03
N GLY A 14 -10.37 -9.93 -32.48
CA GLY A 14 -11.14 -8.81 -31.91
C GLY A 14 -10.48 -8.19 -30.70
N ARG A 15 -9.98 -9.02 -29.79
CA ARG A 15 -9.20 -8.57 -28.64
C ARG A 15 -7.90 -7.91 -29.06
N ASN A 16 -7.20 -8.49 -30.02
CA ASN A 16 -5.98 -7.93 -30.59
C ASN A 16 -6.23 -6.53 -31.17
N SER A 17 -7.32 -6.34 -31.89
CA SER A 17 -7.70 -5.03 -32.44
C SER A 17 -7.84 -3.96 -31.35
N GLN A 18 -8.45 -4.28 -30.22
CA GLN A 18 -8.56 -3.37 -29.06
C GLN A 18 -7.17 -3.09 -28.45
N THR A 19 -6.36 -4.12 -28.24
CA THR A 19 -5.00 -3.97 -27.70
C THR A 19 -4.12 -3.09 -28.60
N PHE A 20 -4.17 -3.29 -29.90
CA PHE A 20 -3.46 -2.45 -30.87
C PHE A 20 -4.00 -1.02 -30.91
N GLY A 21 -5.32 -0.85 -30.73
CA GLY A 21 -5.96 0.46 -30.61
C GLY A 21 -5.44 1.24 -29.39
N VAL A 22 -5.38 0.59 -28.23
CA VAL A 22 -4.81 1.18 -27.01
C VAL A 22 -3.33 1.55 -27.21
N ALA A 23 -2.52 0.65 -27.75
CA ALA A 23 -1.11 0.91 -28.00
C ALA A 23 -0.89 2.14 -28.90
N ARG A 24 -1.67 2.28 -29.98
CA ARG A 24 -1.60 3.47 -30.87
C ARG A 24 -1.99 4.75 -30.13
N ASN A 25 -3.06 4.74 -29.34
CA ASN A 25 -3.48 5.91 -28.57
C ASN A 25 -2.46 6.34 -27.51
N LEU A 26 -1.66 5.40 -27.02
CA LEU A 26 -0.58 5.66 -26.06
C LEU A 26 0.77 5.94 -26.74
N ASN A 27 0.81 6.02 -28.08
CA ASN A 27 2.05 6.13 -28.86
C ASN A 27 3.08 5.05 -28.48
N THR A 28 2.60 3.85 -28.14
CA THR A 28 3.46 2.71 -27.87
C THR A 28 3.88 2.08 -29.18
N ASP A 29 5.15 1.72 -29.31
CA ASP A 29 5.64 0.98 -30.45
C ASP A 29 4.89 -0.36 -30.55
N LEU A 30 4.32 -0.64 -31.72
CA LEU A 30 3.55 -1.86 -31.96
C LEU A 30 4.42 -3.13 -31.88
N ASP A 31 5.71 -3.01 -32.11
CA ASP A 31 6.65 -4.13 -31.97
C ASP A 31 6.82 -4.55 -30.49
N LEU A 32 6.54 -3.62 -29.55
CA LEU A 32 6.57 -3.89 -28.11
C LEU A 32 5.30 -4.56 -27.57
N ILE A 33 4.29 -4.80 -28.42
CA ILE A 33 3.01 -5.36 -27.95
C ILE A 33 3.15 -6.79 -27.41
N HIS A 34 4.22 -7.48 -27.80
CA HIS A 34 4.56 -8.82 -27.34
C HIS A 34 5.37 -8.83 -26.04
N GLU A 35 5.78 -7.66 -25.58
CA GLU A 35 6.59 -7.52 -24.38
C GLU A 35 5.74 -7.44 -23.09
N PRO A 36 6.29 -7.72 -21.89
CA PRO A 36 5.58 -7.66 -20.62
C PRO A 36 4.85 -6.32 -20.40
N SER A 37 3.56 -6.39 -20.04
CA SER A 37 2.77 -5.21 -19.72
C SER A 37 2.95 -4.84 -18.27
N ILE A 38 3.38 -3.61 -18.01
CA ILE A 38 3.58 -3.10 -16.65
C ILE A 38 2.55 -2.03 -16.37
N GLY A 39 1.85 -2.17 -15.23
CA GLY A 39 0.92 -1.18 -14.70
C GLY A 39 1.48 -0.47 -13.47
N VAL A 40 1.15 0.80 -13.34
CA VAL A 40 1.32 1.56 -12.11
C VAL A 40 -0.06 1.93 -11.61
N VAL A 41 -0.43 1.48 -10.43
CA VAL A 41 -1.76 1.69 -9.87
C VAL A 41 -1.68 2.48 -8.56
N GLY A 42 -2.73 3.24 -8.24
CA GLY A 42 -2.81 4.01 -7.01
C GLY A 42 -4.23 4.09 -6.49
N ASN A 43 -4.38 4.67 -5.30
CA ASN A 43 -5.68 4.96 -4.72
C ASN A 43 -5.93 6.47 -4.80
N LYS A 44 -7.11 6.90 -5.24
CA LYS A 44 -7.45 8.32 -5.38
C LYS A 44 -8.74 8.65 -4.64
N GLY A 45 -8.71 9.75 -3.90
CA GLY A 45 -9.86 10.23 -3.11
C GLY A 45 -9.66 11.69 -2.66
N ASP A 46 -10.69 12.26 -2.06
CA ASP A 46 -10.75 13.69 -1.71
C ASP A 46 -10.06 14.04 -0.38
N SER A 47 -9.53 13.05 0.34
CA SER A 47 -8.89 13.33 1.62
C SER A 47 -7.39 13.54 1.45
N GLN A 48 -6.80 14.27 2.38
CA GLN A 48 -5.36 14.50 2.47
C GLN A 48 -4.52 13.21 2.48
N CYS A 49 -5.12 12.06 2.84
CA CYS A 49 -4.45 10.76 2.80
C CYS A 49 -4.00 10.36 1.40
N TYR A 50 -4.62 10.90 0.34
CA TYR A 50 -4.41 10.49 -1.05
C TYR A 50 -3.71 11.54 -1.91
N PHE A 51 -3.51 12.75 -1.43
CA PHE A 51 -2.96 13.84 -2.27
C PHE A 51 -1.55 13.56 -2.78
N GLY A 52 -0.74 12.83 -2.02
CA GLY A 52 0.60 12.45 -2.45
C GLY A 52 0.66 11.27 -3.42
N VAL A 53 -0.41 10.49 -3.54
CA VAL A 53 -0.42 9.24 -4.33
C VAL A 53 -0.25 9.52 -5.82
N GLU A 54 -0.95 10.52 -6.36
CA GLU A 54 -0.93 10.81 -7.79
C GLU A 54 0.47 11.23 -8.28
N GLU A 55 1.15 12.07 -7.52
CA GLU A 55 2.52 12.49 -7.83
C GLU A 55 3.46 11.30 -7.91
N LYS A 56 3.42 10.41 -6.92
CA LYS A 56 4.28 9.22 -6.85
C LYS A 56 3.98 8.22 -7.98
N VAL A 57 2.70 7.99 -8.28
CA VAL A 57 2.29 7.15 -9.41
C VAL A 57 2.81 7.72 -10.73
N ARG A 58 2.68 9.02 -10.96
CA ARG A 58 3.20 9.68 -12.16
C ARG A 58 4.72 9.61 -12.23
N THR A 59 5.41 9.84 -11.12
CA THR A 59 6.89 9.75 -11.08
C THR A 59 7.37 8.34 -11.40
N ILE A 60 6.76 7.30 -10.82
CA ILE A 60 7.10 5.90 -11.13
C ILE A 60 6.83 5.60 -12.61
N HIS A 61 5.68 6.05 -13.12
CA HIS A 61 5.31 5.84 -14.52
C HIS A 61 6.32 6.51 -15.47
N GLU A 62 6.75 7.74 -15.20
CA GLU A 62 7.76 8.42 -15.99
C GLU A 62 9.14 7.73 -15.91
N CYS A 63 9.54 7.30 -14.71
CA CYS A 63 10.78 6.53 -14.55
C CYS A 63 10.77 5.22 -15.36
N LEU A 64 9.62 4.51 -15.40
CA LEU A 64 9.43 3.34 -16.24
C LEU A 64 9.53 3.70 -17.73
N ARG A 65 8.82 4.75 -18.15
CA ARG A 65 8.82 5.23 -19.55
C ARG A 65 10.22 5.54 -20.05
N LEU A 66 11.06 6.15 -19.21
CA LEU A 66 12.43 6.49 -19.56
C LEU A 66 13.36 5.26 -19.65
N ARG A 67 12.99 4.12 -19.04
CA ARG A 67 13.81 2.89 -19.09
C ARG A 67 13.45 1.96 -20.25
N ILE A 68 12.32 2.15 -20.90
CA ILE A 68 11.89 1.31 -22.03
C ILE A 68 12.93 1.40 -23.15
N GLY A 69 13.57 0.27 -23.48
CA GLY A 69 14.49 0.16 -24.60
C GLY A 69 15.86 0.81 -24.44
N GLN A 70 16.28 1.19 -23.21
CA GLN A 70 17.56 1.92 -23.03
C GLN A 70 18.81 1.05 -22.94
N LYS A 71 18.71 -0.24 -22.64
CA LYS A 71 19.87 -1.13 -22.52
C LYS A 71 19.67 -2.49 -23.19
N PRO A 72 20.69 -3.06 -23.84
CA PRO A 72 20.66 -4.46 -24.25
C PRO A 72 20.45 -5.37 -23.02
N GLY A 73 19.40 -6.20 -23.05
CA GLY A 73 19.05 -7.10 -21.96
C GLY A 73 18.07 -6.52 -20.92
N ASP A 74 17.66 -5.26 -21.05
CA ASP A 74 16.51 -4.75 -20.32
C ASP A 74 15.24 -5.47 -20.80
N ILE A 75 14.31 -5.70 -19.87
CA ILE A 75 12.99 -6.18 -20.26
C ILE A 75 12.33 -5.06 -21.08
N PHE A 76 12.06 -5.34 -22.33
CA PHE A 76 11.17 -4.50 -23.12
C PHE A 76 9.78 -4.55 -22.47
N MET A 77 9.27 -3.41 -22.06
CA MET A 77 8.01 -3.31 -21.34
C MET A 77 7.02 -2.49 -22.13
N ARG A 78 5.80 -3.02 -22.26
CA ARG A 78 4.67 -2.23 -22.69
C ARG A 78 4.07 -1.56 -21.45
N LEU A 79 4.28 -0.27 -21.32
CA LEU A 79 3.70 0.52 -20.24
C LEU A 79 2.22 0.81 -20.56
N VAL A 80 1.35 0.60 -19.57
CA VAL A 80 -0.05 1.04 -19.63
C VAL A 80 -0.23 2.34 -18.85
N GLN A 81 -1.32 3.07 -19.13
CA GLN A 81 -1.62 4.29 -18.38
C GLN A 81 -1.77 4.00 -16.90
N PRO A 82 -1.38 4.95 -16.03
CA PRO A 82 -1.66 4.84 -14.61
C PRO A 82 -3.15 4.69 -14.32
N GLU A 83 -3.50 3.77 -13.43
CA GLU A 83 -4.87 3.51 -13.03
C GLU A 83 -5.07 3.81 -11.55
N TYR A 84 -6.28 4.20 -11.20
CA TYR A 84 -6.62 4.61 -9.84
C TYR A 84 -7.92 3.96 -9.38
N THR A 85 -7.89 3.34 -8.19
CA THR A 85 -9.11 2.95 -7.50
C THR A 85 -9.68 4.15 -6.76
N VAL A 86 -11.00 4.27 -6.75
CA VAL A 86 -11.69 5.26 -5.92
C VAL A 86 -11.57 4.84 -4.45
N ALA A 87 -11.17 5.77 -3.62
CA ALA A 87 -10.99 5.53 -2.20
C ALA A 87 -11.55 6.68 -1.35
N THR A 88 -11.89 6.36 -0.11
CA THR A 88 -12.37 7.35 0.87
C THR A 88 -11.67 7.15 2.20
N SER A 89 -11.45 8.23 2.94
CA SER A 89 -10.71 8.20 4.19
C SER A 89 -11.57 7.72 5.36
N ASP A 90 -11.07 6.74 6.11
CA ASP A 90 -11.64 6.36 7.40
C ASP A 90 -11.48 7.47 8.45
N GLY A 91 -10.45 8.31 8.33
CA GLY A 91 -10.29 9.47 9.20
C GLY A 91 -11.45 10.47 9.11
N ILE A 92 -11.94 10.75 7.90
CA ILE A 92 -13.11 11.62 7.70
C ILE A 92 -14.41 10.95 8.17
N ARG A 93 -14.53 9.64 8.03
CA ARG A 93 -15.72 8.87 8.46
C ARG A 93 -15.77 8.60 9.95
N ASN A 94 -14.64 8.69 10.64
CA ASN A 94 -14.55 8.33 12.05
C ASN A 94 -15.52 9.15 12.91
N GLY A 95 -16.24 8.45 13.80
CA GLY A 95 -17.29 9.06 14.62
C GLY A 95 -18.62 9.32 13.90
N THR A 96 -18.77 8.96 12.62
CA THR A 96 -20.00 9.10 11.85
C THR A 96 -20.63 7.74 11.50
N LYS A 97 -21.91 7.74 11.11
CA LYS A 97 -22.61 6.53 10.63
C LYS A 97 -22.02 5.99 9.32
N GLU A 98 -21.30 6.81 8.57
CA GLU A 98 -20.67 6.44 7.29
C GLU A 98 -19.48 5.50 7.49
N MET A 99 -18.98 5.33 8.73
CA MET A 99 -17.94 4.35 9.05
C MET A 99 -18.33 2.90 8.69
N ARG A 100 -19.63 2.59 8.58
CA ARG A 100 -20.14 1.30 8.08
C ARG A 100 -19.66 0.92 6.67
N TYR A 101 -19.24 1.89 5.87
CA TYR A 101 -18.70 1.68 4.51
C TYR A 101 -17.18 1.41 4.51
N SER A 102 -16.51 1.48 5.65
CA SER A 102 -15.06 1.33 5.73
C SER A 102 -14.56 -0.01 5.18
N LEU A 103 -15.13 -1.11 5.68
CA LEU A 103 -14.71 -2.44 5.22
C LEU A 103 -15.12 -2.70 3.76
N ILE A 104 -16.25 -2.18 3.32
CA ILE A 104 -16.70 -2.23 1.92
C ILE A 104 -15.63 -1.60 1.01
N GLY A 105 -14.98 -0.51 1.45
CA GLY A 105 -13.90 0.13 0.68
C GLY A 105 -12.70 -0.79 0.42
N ARG A 106 -12.41 -1.76 1.29
CA ARG A 106 -11.42 -2.80 1.05
C ARG A 106 -11.82 -3.71 -0.12
N GLU A 107 -13.05 -4.21 -0.08
CA GLU A 107 -13.58 -5.11 -1.11
C GLU A 107 -13.67 -4.42 -2.47
N VAL A 108 -14.20 -3.19 -2.50
CA VAL A 108 -14.27 -2.41 -3.75
C VAL A 108 -12.88 -2.17 -4.35
N THR A 109 -11.88 -1.90 -3.52
CA THR A 109 -10.49 -1.77 -3.99
C THR A 109 -9.98 -3.09 -4.58
N ASN A 110 -10.23 -4.21 -3.89
CA ASN A 110 -9.84 -5.54 -4.37
C ASN A 110 -10.50 -5.85 -5.72
N ASP A 111 -11.82 -5.77 -5.79
CA ASP A 111 -12.59 -6.14 -6.98
C ASP A 111 -12.20 -5.28 -8.20
N THR A 112 -12.11 -3.96 -8.01
CA THR A 112 -11.73 -3.03 -9.08
C THR A 112 -10.33 -3.33 -9.60
N LEU A 113 -9.38 -3.62 -8.73
CA LEU A 113 -8.02 -3.97 -9.15
C LEU A 113 -7.95 -5.34 -9.80
N CYS A 114 -8.65 -6.35 -9.29
CA CYS A 114 -8.73 -7.68 -9.92
C CYS A 114 -9.25 -7.59 -11.34
N GLU A 115 -10.33 -6.82 -11.56
CA GLU A 115 -10.85 -6.55 -12.89
C GLU A 115 -9.81 -5.89 -13.79
N HIS A 116 -9.21 -4.79 -13.33
CA HIS A 116 -8.21 -4.04 -14.10
C HIS A 116 -6.97 -4.89 -14.42
N LEU A 117 -6.35 -5.52 -13.43
CA LEU A 117 -5.14 -6.32 -13.60
C LEU A 117 -5.36 -7.46 -14.59
N SER A 118 -6.54 -8.11 -14.52
CA SER A 118 -6.91 -9.22 -15.40
C SER A 118 -7.26 -8.77 -16.82
N ALA A 119 -8.09 -7.72 -16.95
CA ALA A 119 -8.53 -7.22 -18.26
C ALA A 119 -7.37 -6.61 -19.06
N SER A 120 -6.51 -5.85 -18.40
CA SER A 120 -5.32 -5.26 -19.06
C SER A 120 -4.20 -6.26 -19.29
N GLY A 121 -4.31 -7.47 -18.72
CA GLY A 121 -3.31 -8.52 -18.86
C GLY A 121 -1.93 -8.09 -18.34
N LEU A 122 -1.90 -7.40 -17.19
CA LEU A 122 -0.66 -6.92 -16.61
C LEU A 122 0.20 -8.09 -16.13
N GLU A 123 1.46 -8.06 -16.50
CA GLU A 123 2.46 -9.06 -16.10
C GLU A 123 3.40 -8.56 -15.02
N GLY A 124 3.36 -7.26 -14.76
CA GLY A 124 4.03 -6.63 -13.64
C GLY A 124 3.25 -5.42 -13.13
N THR A 125 3.25 -5.20 -11.81
CA THR A 125 2.49 -4.10 -11.19
C THR A 125 3.32 -3.41 -10.10
N ILE A 126 3.34 -2.07 -10.12
CA ILE A 126 3.78 -1.27 -9.00
C ILE A 126 2.56 -0.55 -8.45
N ALA A 127 2.26 -0.71 -7.16
CA ALA A 127 1.12 -0.10 -6.52
C ALA A 127 1.54 0.94 -5.48
N VAL A 128 0.96 2.14 -5.51
CA VAL A 128 1.11 3.16 -4.46
C VAL A 128 -0.17 3.22 -3.65
N VAL A 129 -0.08 2.99 -2.35
CA VAL A 129 -1.23 2.81 -1.47
C VAL A 129 -1.24 3.77 -0.29
N ALA A 130 -2.43 4.23 0.08
CA ALA A 130 -2.66 5.15 1.18
C ALA A 130 -3.89 4.78 1.99
N CYS A 131 -4.02 5.34 3.20
CA CYS A 131 -5.13 5.16 4.11
C CYS A 131 -5.30 3.71 4.61
N ASP A 132 -6.42 3.39 5.28
CA ASP A 132 -6.58 2.17 6.09
C ASP A 132 -6.93 0.91 5.28
N LYS A 133 -7.83 1.02 4.33
CA LYS A 133 -8.41 -0.14 3.63
C LYS A 133 -7.78 -0.44 2.27
N PRO A 134 -7.41 0.58 1.47
CA PRO A 134 -6.83 0.35 0.15
C PRO A 134 -5.52 -0.47 0.17
N PRO A 135 -4.60 -0.34 1.14
CA PRO A 135 -3.41 -1.18 1.17
C PRO A 135 -3.73 -2.68 1.21
N VAL A 136 -4.73 -3.05 2.02
CA VAL A 136 -5.17 -4.44 2.17
C VAL A 136 -5.89 -4.93 0.91
N GLY A 137 -6.84 -4.15 0.38
CA GLY A 137 -7.53 -4.49 -0.87
C GLY A 137 -6.57 -4.62 -2.05
N THR A 138 -5.57 -3.73 -2.12
CA THR A 138 -4.54 -3.81 -3.16
C THR A 138 -3.66 -5.05 -3.04
N LEU A 139 -3.20 -5.40 -1.83
CA LEU A 139 -2.41 -6.62 -1.65
C LEU A 139 -3.27 -7.87 -1.92
N SER A 140 -4.55 -7.88 -1.51
CA SER A 140 -5.46 -8.98 -1.82
C SER A 140 -5.58 -9.18 -3.34
N ALA A 141 -5.84 -8.13 -4.12
CA ALA A 141 -5.91 -8.19 -5.57
C ALA A 141 -4.60 -8.67 -6.23
N ILE A 142 -3.45 -8.20 -5.74
CA ILE A 142 -2.13 -8.62 -6.20
C ILE A 142 -1.92 -10.12 -5.94
N LEU A 143 -2.32 -10.61 -4.76
CA LEU A 143 -2.24 -12.02 -4.41
C LEU A 143 -3.16 -12.88 -5.29
N GLU A 144 -4.38 -12.44 -5.55
CA GLU A 144 -5.33 -13.14 -6.42
C GLU A 144 -4.86 -13.17 -7.88
N HIS A 145 -4.38 -12.05 -8.40
CA HIS A 145 -3.82 -11.96 -9.75
C HIS A 145 -2.52 -12.77 -9.90
N ASN A 146 -1.73 -12.85 -8.84
CA ASN A 146 -0.50 -13.65 -8.71
C ASN A 146 0.49 -13.48 -9.88
N ARG A 147 0.76 -12.23 -10.25
CA ARG A 147 1.82 -11.82 -11.18
C ARG A 147 2.83 -10.95 -10.44
N PRO A 148 4.09 -10.87 -10.91
CA PRO A 148 5.11 -10.01 -10.30
C PRO A 148 4.56 -8.64 -9.93
N ALA A 149 4.67 -8.27 -8.66
CA ALA A 149 4.15 -7.01 -8.16
C ALA A 149 4.91 -6.54 -6.93
N ILE A 150 4.94 -5.22 -6.72
CA ILE A 150 5.52 -4.60 -5.54
C ILE A 150 4.68 -3.40 -5.11
N ILE A 151 4.62 -3.17 -3.81
CA ILE A 151 3.84 -2.09 -3.20
C ILE A 151 4.78 -1.01 -2.65
N MET A 152 4.36 0.24 -2.73
CA MET A 152 4.94 1.36 -2.00
C MET A 152 3.84 2.06 -1.19
N SER A 153 4.08 2.30 0.08
CA SER A 153 3.20 3.18 0.86
C SER A 153 3.33 4.62 0.37
N ASP A 154 2.23 5.38 0.37
CA ASP A 154 2.27 6.83 0.16
C ASP A 154 3.06 7.53 1.26
N GLY A 155 2.95 7.05 2.49
CA GLY A 155 3.62 7.57 3.67
C GLY A 155 2.67 8.26 4.64
N SER A 156 3.20 8.51 5.85
CA SER A 156 2.46 9.15 6.92
C SER A 156 2.51 10.68 6.79
N ILE A 157 1.43 11.33 7.25
CA ILE A 157 1.41 12.78 7.46
C ILE A 157 2.34 13.15 8.62
N ARG A 158 3.02 14.27 8.52
CA ARG A 158 3.79 14.82 9.62
C ARG A 158 2.87 15.39 10.70
N PRO A 159 3.23 15.31 11.99
CA PRO A 159 2.50 16.02 13.04
C PRO A 159 2.55 17.54 12.81
N GLY A 160 1.48 18.22 13.22
CA GLY A 160 1.45 19.67 13.30
C GLY A 160 2.13 20.20 14.54
N VAL A 161 2.09 21.51 14.71
CA VAL A 161 2.61 22.21 15.90
C VAL A 161 1.56 23.19 16.39
N ASP A 162 1.17 23.07 17.65
CA ASP A 162 0.26 24.03 18.28
C ASP A 162 0.93 25.42 18.30
N SER A 163 0.28 26.40 17.67
CA SER A 163 0.81 27.76 17.53
C SER A 163 0.98 28.49 18.87
N VAL A 164 0.31 28.04 19.94
CA VAL A 164 0.37 28.60 21.29
C VAL A 164 1.41 27.89 22.16
N THR A 165 1.29 26.58 22.31
CA THR A 165 2.16 25.81 23.21
C THR A 165 3.49 25.42 22.58
N LYS A 166 3.61 25.45 21.24
CA LYS A 166 4.75 24.99 20.45
C LYS A 166 4.98 23.47 20.52
N GLU A 167 4.04 22.73 21.10
CA GLU A 167 4.14 21.27 21.20
C GLU A 167 3.66 20.60 19.91
N PRO A 168 4.22 19.42 19.57
CA PRO A 168 3.72 18.60 18.47
C PRO A 168 2.29 18.13 18.72
N ILE A 169 1.44 18.27 17.75
CA ILE A 169 0.04 17.85 17.77
C ILE A 169 -0.30 17.00 16.57
N ASP A 170 -1.27 16.12 16.72
CA ASP A 170 -1.71 15.21 15.66
C ASP A 170 -3.23 14.96 15.72
N LEU A 171 -3.70 14.06 14.88
CA LEU A 171 -5.11 13.67 14.83
C LEU A 171 -5.63 13.17 16.18
N ILE A 172 -4.80 12.49 16.98
CA ILE A 172 -5.19 12.02 18.33
C ILE A 172 -5.39 13.19 19.28
N THR A 173 -4.52 14.19 19.20
CA THR A 173 -4.68 15.43 19.98
C THR A 173 -6.03 16.08 19.68
N ALA A 174 -6.43 16.13 18.40
CA ALA A 174 -7.73 16.66 18.00
C ALA A 174 -8.90 15.81 18.54
N TYR A 175 -8.83 14.48 18.47
CA TYR A 175 -9.87 13.60 19.02
C TYR A 175 -10.00 13.67 20.54
N GLN A 176 -8.90 13.84 21.26
CA GLN A 176 -8.91 13.99 22.71
C GLN A 176 -9.68 15.23 23.18
N LEU A 177 -9.82 16.23 22.32
CA LEU A 177 -10.58 17.45 22.58
C LEU A 177 -12.07 17.36 22.26
N ALA A 178 -12.57 16.24 21.74
CA ALA A 178 -13.98 16.11 21.35
C ALA A 178 -14.98 16.44 22.46
N GLY A 179 -14.63 16.16 23.73
CA GLY A 179 -15.43 16.47 24.90
C GLY A 179 -15.09 17.81 25.60
N SER A 180 -14.21 18.63 25.03
CA SER A 180 -13.85 19.93 25.61
C SER A 180 -14.96 20.97 25.33
N ASP A 181 -15.20 21.89 26.28
CA ASP A 181 -16.09 23.03 26.10
C ASP A 181 -15.35 24.25 25.48
N ASP A 182 -14.03 24.18 25.30
CA ASP A 182 -13.21 25.24 24.70
C ASP A 182 -13.26 25.15 23.17
N GLU A 183 -14.18 25.86 22.56
CA GLU A 183 -14.37 25.88 21.11
C GLU A 183 -13.20 26.53 20.34
N GLU A 184 -12.50 27.50 20.94
CA GLU A 184 -11.34 28.13 20.32
C GLU A 184 -10.15 27.17 20.27
N LEU A 185 -9.91 26.44 21.37
CA LEU A 185 -8.90 25.40 21.42
C LEU A 185 -9.19 24.28 20.42
N LYS A 186 -10.43 23.76 20.39
CA LYS A 186 -10.85 22.75 19.42
C LYS A 186 -10.57 23.18 17.98
N LYS A 187 -11.00 24.40 17.63
CA LYS A 187 -10.82 24.94 16.27
C LYS A 187 -9.34 25.09 15.92
N ARG A 188 -8.52 25.62 16.85
CA ARG A 188 -7.08 25.79 16.63
C ARG A 188 -6.41 24.45 16.39
N ILE A 189 -6.60 23.49 17.29
CA ILE A 189 -6.00 22.16 17.18
C ILE A 189 -6.49 21.42 15.93
N ALA A 190 -7.77 21.50 15.60
CA ALA A 190 -8.30 20.89 14.36
C ALA A 190 -7.66 21.47 13.09
N CYS A 191 -7.35 22.77 13.08
CA CYS A 191 -6.69 23.41 11.94
C CYS A 191 -5.19 23.09 11.84
N GLU A 192 -4.53 22.87 12.97
CA GLU A 192 -3.07 22.79 13.03
C GLU A 192 -2.52 21.35 13.16
N ALA A 193 -3.35 20.37 13.56
CA ALA A 193 -2.92 19.01 13.90
C ALA A 193 -2.39 18.19 12.71
N CYS A 194 -2.87 18.45 11.50
CA CYS A 194 -2.57 17.64 10.32
C CYS A 194 -2.19 18.51 9.12
N PRO A 195 -1.04 19.18 9.14
CA PRO A 195 -0.57 19.98 8.01
C PRO A 195 -0.06 19.09 6.87
N GLY A 196 -0.23 19.53 5.64
CA GLY A 196 0.25 18.78 4.46
C GLY A 196 -0.61 17.58 4.09
N HIS A 197 -0.01 16.52 3.58
CA HIS A 197 -0.70 15.33 3.14
C HIS A 197 -0.02 14.03 3.63
N GLY A 198 -0.74 12.92 3.53
CA GLY A 198 -0.31 11.59 3.95
C GLY A 198 -1.35 10.89 4.82
N SER A 199 -1.13 9.60 5.04
CA SER A 199 -1.95 8.79 5.93
C SER A 199 -1.63 9.09 7.39
N CYS A 200 -2.48 8.62 8.32
CA CYS A 200 -2.30 8.90 9.76
C CYS A 200 -0.89 8.55 10.27
N GLY A 201 -0.31 9.44 11.10
CA GLY A 201 1.08 9.34 11.55
C GLY A 201 1.33 8.35 12.71
N GLY A 202 0.28 7.86 13.40
CA GLY A 202 0.43 6.86 14.46
C GLY A 202 0.43 5.42 13.93
N ILE A 203 0.67 4.45 14.83
CA ILE A 203 0.53 3.02 14.54
C ILE A 203 -0.96 2.63 14.58
N PHE A 204 -1.74 3.24 13.68
CA PHE A 204 -3.12 2.89 13.38
C PHE A 204 -3.16 1.79 12.33
N THR A 205 -4.34 1.51 11.77
CA THR A 205 -4.50 0.45 10.76
C THR A 205 -3.56 0.63 9.58
N TYR A 206 -3.42 1.86 9.06
CA TYR A 206 -2.52 2.14 7.94
C TYR A 206 -1.08 1.69 8.22
N ASN A 207 -0.43 2.25 9.23
CA ASN A 207 0.98 1.93 9.51
C ASN A 207 1.18 0.51 10.02
N THR A 208 0.18 -0.07 10.70
CA THR A 208 0.18 -1.49 11.03
C THR A 208 0.20 -2.35 9.78
N MET A 209 -0.68 -2.07 8.83
CA MET A 209 -0.77 -2.87 7.60
C MET A 209 0.38 -2.58 6.63
N GLN A 210 0.94 -1.37 6.61
CA GLN A 210 2.16 -1.09 5.85
C GLN A 210 3.36 -1.89 6.40
N THR A 211 3.49 -1.96 7.73
CA THR A 211 4.51 -2.81 8.37
C THR A 211 4.26 -4.28 8.05
N PHE A 212 3.01 -4.73 8.13
CA PHE A 212 2.61 -6.08 7.75
C PHE A 212 3.02 -6.39 6.30
N ILE A 213 2.67 -5.52 5.34
CA ILE A 213 3.01 -5.66 3.91
C ILE A 213 4.53 -5.70 3.70
N GLY A 214 5.28 -4.91 4.48
CA GLY A 214 6.74 -4.96 4.48
C GLY A 214 7.29 -6.30 4.99
N VAL A 215 6.78 -6.79 6.11
CA VAL A 215 7.24 -8.05 6.73
C VAL A 215 6.89 -9.27 5.88
N VAL A 216 5.73 -9.29 5.22
CA VAL A 216 5.43 -10.37 4.25
C VAL A 216 6.25 -10.28 2.96
N GLY A 217 7.07 -9.23 2.77
CA GLY A 217 7.99 -9.09 1.66
C GLY A 217 7.41 -8.42 0.40
N MET A 218 6.22 -7.84 0.48
CA MET A 218 5.57 -7.18 -0.67
C MET A 218 5.87 -5.67 -0.78
N GLN A 219 6.60 -5.12 0.19
CA GLN A 219 7.12 -3.75 0.20
C GLN A 219 8.51 -3.74 0.84
N PRO A 220 9.49 -2.98 0.30
CA PRO A 220 10.76 -2.78 0.99
C PRO A 220 10.55 -2.07 2.34
N LEU A 221 11.13 -2.61 3.42
CA LEU A 221 10.91 -2.08 4.78
C LEU A 221 11.33 -0.61 4.93
N GLU A 222 12.37 -0.18 4.22
CA GLU A 222 12.82 1.22 4.19
C GLU A 222 11.78 2.20 3.60
N MET A 223 10.78 1.68 2.89
CA MET A 223 9.72 2.50 2.30
C MET A 223 8.48 2.61 3.19
N VAL A 224 8.44 1.94 4.34
CA VAL A 224 7.29 1.96 5.24
C VAL A 224 7.19 3.28 6.00
N SER A 225 8.24 3.65 6.71
CA SER A 225 8.24 4.71 7.73
C SER A 225 8.34 6.16 7.21
N PRO A 226 8.97 6.46 6.07
CA PRO A 226 9.12 7.84 5.61
C PRO A 226 7.78 8.57 5.47
N ALA A 227 7.78 9.86 5.76
CA ALA A 227 6.59 10.70 5.55
C ALA A 227 6.14 10.71 4.08
N SER A 228 4.89 11.08 3.82
CA SER A 228 4.38 11.20 2.45
C SER A 228 5.15 12.25 1.63
N GLU A 229 5.57 13.33 2.26
CA GLU A 229 6.33 14.43 1.66
C GLU A 229 7.85 14.18 1.60
N ASP A 230 8.31 13.00 1.95
CA ASP A 230 9.73 12.66 1.93
C ASP A 230 10.25 12.54 0.50
N GLN A 231 11.33 13.28 0.18
CA GLN A 231 11.90 13.34 -1.16
C GLN A 231 12.36 11.96 -1.67
N ARG A 232 12.73 11.03 -0.80
CA ARG A 232 13.08 9.66 -1.18
C ARG A 232 11.98 8.98 -1.99
N ARG A 233 10.70 9.34 -1.76
CA ARG A 233 9.53 8.75 -2.43
C ARG A 233 9.41 9.11 -3.91
N ILE A 234 9.97 10.21 -4.32
CA ILE A 234 9.97 10.67 -5.72
C ILE A 234 11.35 10.58 -6.38
N GLU A 235 12.44 10.71 -5.62
CA GLU A 235 13.79 10.72 -6.19
C GLU A 235 14.45 9.33 -6.20
N THR A 236 14.30 8.55 -5.15
CA THR A 236 15.08 7.31 -4.94
C THR A 236 14.24 6.04 -5.08
N PHE A 237 13.07 6.00 -4.43
CA PHE A 237 12.26 4.80 -4.35
C PHE A 237 11.71 4.32 -5.70
N PRO A 238 11.29 5.19 -6.65
CA PRO A 238 10.83 4.75 -7.95
C PRO A 238 11.82 3.84 -8.66
N ASN A 239 13.10 4.23 -8.69
CA ASN A 239 14.14 3.44 -9.35
C ASN A 239 14.42 2.11 -8.64
N LYS A 240 14.34 2.05 -7.31
CA LYS A 240 14.46 0.80 -6.55
C LYS A 240 13.29 -0.15 -6.85
N LEU A 241 12.05 0.35 -6.82
CA LEU A 241 10.86 -0.43 -7.11
C LEU A 241 10.91 -1.05 -8.51
N ILE A 242 11.30 -0.26 -9.50
CA ILE A 242 11.45 -0.74 -10.88
C ILE A 242 12.51 -1.84 -10.96
N THR A 243 13.62 -1.69 -10.25
CA THR A 243 14.68 -2.71 -10.21
C THR A 243 14.20 -4.00 -9.54
N TYR A 244 13.44 -3.90 -8.44
CA TYR A 244 12.87 -5.07 -7.78
C TYR A 244 11.84 -5.77 -8.66
N LEU A 245 10.92 -5.02 -9.27
CA LEU A 245 9.93 -5.58 -10.18
C LEU A 245 10.58 -6.27 -11.41
N ASP A 246 11.61 -5.64 -12.00
CA ASP A 246 12.38 -6.21 -13.10
C ASP A 246 12.99 -7.58 -12.72
N ASN A 247 13.58 -7.65 -11.53
CA ASN A 247 14.13 -8.91 -11.01
C ASN A 247 13.05 -9.96 -10.77
N MET A 248 11.88 -9.57 -10.26
CA MET A 248 10.75 -10.50 -10.07
C MET A 248 10.26 -11.05 -11.41
N ILE A 249 10.13 -10.20 -12.43
CA ILE A 249 9.70 -10.61 -13.77
C ILE A 249 10.74 -11.55 -14.41
N LYS A 250 12.04 -11.23 -14.33
CA LYS A 250 13.12 -12.04 -14.89
C LYS A 250 13.21 -13.43 -14.27
N ASN A 251 12.94 -13.55 -12.99
CA ASN A 251 13.03 -14.79 -12.24
C ASN A 251 11.67 -15.50 -12.04
N ASP A 252 10.59 -14.97 -12.65
CA ASP A 252 9.20 -15.46 -12.50
C ASP A 252 8.75 -15.57 -11.03
N VAL A 253 9.21 -14.66 -10.17
CA VAL A 253 8.84 -14.60 -8.75
C VAL A 253 7.46 -13.96 -8.61
N LYS A 254 6.53 -14.67 -8.01
CA LYS A 254 5.12 -14.24 -7.84
C LYS A 254 4.82 -13.88 -6.39
N PRO A 255 3.80 -13.07 -6.15
CA PRO A 255 3.39 -12.69 -4.79
C PRO A 255 3.15 -13.88 -3.86
N ARG A 256 2.53 -14.96 -4.33
CA ARG A 256 2.28 -16.17 -3.53
C ARG A 256 3.54 -17.00 -3.25
N ASP A 257 4.64 -16.77 -3.96
CA ASP A 257 5.93 -17.38 -3.64
C ASP A 257 6.60 -16.67 -2.45
N ILE A 258 6.25 -15.38 -2.23
CA ILE A 258 6.78 -14.52 -1.17
C ILE A 258 5.88 -14.55 0.07
N VAL A 259 4.56 -14.41 -0.14
CA VAL A 259 3.57 -14.37 0.94
C VAL A 259 3.22 -15.81 1.35
N THR A 260 4.00 -16.32 2.27
CA THR A 260 3.88 -17.69 2.81
C THR A 260 3.15 -17.68 4.16
N ARG A 261 2.78 -18.88 4.64
CA ARG A 261 2.28 -19.09 6.00
C ARG A 261 3.15 -18.39 7.04
N ASP A 262 4.46 -18.63 6.99
CA ASP A 262 5.39 -18.13 8.00
C ASP A 262 5.57 -16.61 7.90
N SER A 263 5.58 -16.03 6.68
CA SER A 263 5.65 -14.58 6.51
C SER A 263 4.40 -13.89 7.07
N ILE A 264 3.20 -14.46 6.89
CA ILE A 264 1.95 -13.94 7.47
C ILE A 264 2.00 -14.02 9.01
N ARG A 265 2.42 -15.15 9.58
CA ARG A 265 2.59 -15.31 11.04
C ARG A 265 3.57 -14.30 11.61
N ASN A 266 4.72 -14.14 10.98
CA ASN A 266 5.72 -13.15 11.37
C ASN A 266 5.17 -11.74 11.32
N ALA A 267 4.41 -11.39 10.29
CA ALA A 267 3.80 -10.07 10.17
C ALA A 267 2.76 -9.79 11.26
N ILE A 268 1.98 -10.79 11.68
CA ILE A 268 1.07 -10.68 12.84
C ILE A 268 1.86 -10.45 14.13
N ILE A 269 2.94 -11.19 14.36
CA ILE A 269 3.79 -11.06 15.55
C ILE A 269 4.44 -9.66 15.59
N VAL A 270 4.97 -9.19 14.47
CA VAL A 270 5.54 -7.85 14.36
C VAL A 270 4.46 -6.78 14.61
N ALA A 271 3.25 -6.95 14.07
CA ALA A 271 2.14 -6.05 14.35
C ALA A 271 1.82 -5.97 15.85
N MET A 272 1.87 -7.10 16.59
CA MET A 272 1.74 -7.10 18.05
C MET A 272 2.89 -6.33 18.71
N SER A 273 4.13 -6.57 18.28
CA SER A 273 5.33 -5.99 18.91
C SER A 273 5.44 -4.48 18.74
N ILE A 274 4.86 -3.92 17.69
CA ILE A 274 4.81 -2.46 17.48
C ILE A 274 3.61 -1.79 18.16
N GLY A 275 2.77 -2.54 18.88
CA GLY A 275 1.52 -2.02 19.42
C GLY A 275 0.49 -1.67 18.34
N GLY A 276 0.43 -2.48 17.28
CA GLY A 276 -0.38 -2.26 16.10
C GLY A 276 -1.89 -2.38 16.33
N SER A 277 -2.64 -1.95 15.33
CA SER A 277 -4.10 -1.99 15.33
C SER A 277 -4.63 -3.42 15.37
N THR A 278 -5.67 -3.66 16.17
CA THR A 278 -6.42 -4.93 16.20
C THR A 278 -7.05 -5.29 14.85
N ASN A 279 -7.16 -4.34 13.92
CA ASN A 279 -7.60 -4.59 12.55
C ASN A 279 -6.70 -5.58 11.79
N VAL A 280 -5.49 -5.86 12.30
CA VAL A 280 -4.67 -6.96 11.75
C VAL A 280 -5.44 -8.29 11.74
N MET A 281 -6.26 -8.56 12.78
CA MET A 281 -7.08 -9.78 12.85
C MET A 281 -8.30 -9.77 11.93
N LEU A 282 -8.69 -8.59 11.43
CA LEU A 282 -9.70 -8.46 10.39
C LEU A 282 -9.12 -8.65 8.98
N HIS A 283 -7.85 -8.26 8.81
CA HIS A 283 -7.21 -8.18 7.49
C HIS A 283 -6.32 -9.38 7.16
N ALA A 284 -5.63 -9.95 8.15
CA ALA A 284 -4.75 -11.10 7.92
C ALA A 284 -5.50 -12.33 7.38
N PRO A 285 -6.74 -12.67 7.84
CA PRO A 285 -7.52 -13.76 7.25
C PRO A 285 -7.83 -13.56 5.76
N GLU A 286 -8.16 -12.33 5.36
CA GLU A 286 -8.42 -12.01 3.94
C GLU A 286 -7.14 -12.15 3.10
N LEU A 287 -6.02 -11.63 3.58
CA LEU A 287 -4.75 -11.75 2.88
C LEU A 287 -4.27 -13.21 2.80
N ALA A 288 -4.52 -14.00 3.83
CA ALA A 288 -4.25 -15.44 3.82
C ALA A 288 -5.13 -16.16 2.78
N ARG A 289 -6.44 -15.85 2.71
CA ARG A 289 -7.35 -16.37 1.69
C ARG A 289 -6.87 -16.04 0.28
N ALA A 290 -6.51 -14.77 0.03
CA ALA A 290 -5.99 -14.33 -1.25
C ALA A 290 -4.65 -15.00 -1.60
N ALA A 291 -3.83 -15.33 -0.61
CA ALA A 291 -2.60 -16.10 -0.78
C ALA A 291 -2.83 -17.61 -1.04
N GLY A 292 -4.07 -18.10 -0.83
CA GLY A 292 -4.45 -19.49 -1.09
C GLY A 292 -4.63 -20.35 0.15
N TYR A 293 -4.63 -19.76 1.35
CA TYR A 293 -4.91 -20.45 2.62
C TYR A 293 -6.40 -20.35 2.96
N ASN A 294 -7.12 -21.46 2.93
CA ASN A 294 -8.58 -21.45 3.03
C ASN A 294 -9.11 -21.47 4.46
N ASN A 295 -8.31 -21.94 5.40
CA ASN A 295 -8.67 -21.98 6.82
C ASN A 295 -7.61 -21.25 7.66
N PHE A 296 -7.84 -19.96 7.92
CA PHE A 296 -6.90 -19.13 8.65
C PHE A 296 -6.53 -19.70 10.03
N ASN A 297 -7.51 -20.26 10.76
CA ASN A 297 -7.28 -20.78 12.10
C ASN A 297 -6.35 -22.02 12.10
N GLU A 298 -6.45 -22.87 11.09
CA GLU A 298 -5.62 -24.07 10.97
C GLU A 298 -4.32 -23.79 10.21
N ASP A 299 -4.43 -22.99 9.14
CA ASP A 299 -3.30 -22.76 8.25
C ASP A 299 -2.32 -21.74 8.80
N ILE A 300 -2.82 -20.70 9.47
CA ILE A 300 -2.02 -19.53 9.89
C ILE A 300 -1.93 -19.42 11.41
N MET A 301 -3.03 -19.04 12.09
CA MET A 301 -3.04 -18.74 13.52
C MET A 301 -4.47 -18.79 14.06
N SER A 302 -4.71 -19.55 15.12
CA SER A 302 -6.00 -19.53 15.80
C SER A 302 -6.19 -18.27 16.66
N PHE A 303 -7.45 -17.96 17.00
CA PHE A 303 -7.75 -16.86 17.93
C PHE A 303 -7.15 -17.08 19.31
N GLU A 304 -7.13 -18.33 19.79
CA GLU A 304 -6.52 -18.70 21.06
C GLU A 304 -5.02 -18.46 21.05
N GLU A 305 -4.35 -18.87 19.96
CA GLU A 305 -2.92 -18.63 19.78
C GLU A 305 -2.63 -17.12 19.71
N PHE A 306 -3.39 -16.35 18.93
CA PHE A 306 -3.25 -14.90 18.86
C PHE A 306 -3.36 -14.25 20.25
N ASN A 307 -4.40 -14.60 21.02
CA ASN A 307 -4.57 -14.09 22.37
C ASN A 307 -3.44 -14.50 23.32
N HIS A 308 -2.96 -15.74 23.20
CA HIS A 308 -1.83 -16.21 24.01
C HIS A 308 -0.55 -15.42 23.69
N LEU A 309 -0.22 -15.28 22.42
CA LEU A 309 0.95 -14.54 21.96
C LEU A 309 0.89 -13.08 22.39
N SER A 310 -0.22 -12.39 22.14
CA SER A 310 -0.35 -10.96 22.42
C SER A 310 -0.36 -10.63 23.93
N LYS A 311 -0.82 -11.54 24.78
CA LYS A 311 -0.90 -11.30 26.24
C LYS A 311 0.31 -11.78 27.02
N ASN A 312 0.95 -12.86 26.56
CA ASN A 312 1.92 -13.61 27.39
C ASN A 312 3.31 -13.71 26.77
N VAL A 313 3.47 -13.49 25.48
CA VAL A 313 4.72 -13.82 24.77
C VAL A 313 5.35 -12.62 24.08
N VAL A 314 4.56 -11.85 23.30
CA VAL A 314 5.08 -10.77 22.47
C VAL A 314 5.01 -9.44 23.24
N PRO A 315 6.15 -8.85 23.62
CA PRO A 315 6.14 -7.54 24.27
C PRO A 315 5.88 -6.43 23.26
N VAL A 316 5.27 -5.34 23.69
CA VAL A 316 5.21 -4.10 22.92
C VAL A 316 6.54 -3.37 23.05
N LEU A 317 7.25 -3.21 21.93
CA LEU A 317 8.59 -2.65 21.86
C LEU A 317 8.61 -1.15 21.52
N VAL A 318 7.52 -0.64 20.94
CA VAL A 318 7.49 0.70 20.36
C VAL A 318 6.52 1.60 21.16
N ASN A 319 7.04 2.71 21.67
CA ASN A 319 6.24 3.73 22.36
C ASN A 319 5.62 4.73 21.36
N ALA A 320 4.72 4.24 20.51
CA ALA A 320 4.13 5.03 19.43
C ALA A 320 2.66 5.39 19.68
N ARG A 321 2.19 6.46 19.03
CA ARG A 321 0.78 6.84 18.96
C ARG A 321 -0.08 5.66 18.43
N PRO A 322 -1.28 5.41 18.93
CA PRO A 322 -2.09 6.29 19.81
C PRO A 322 -1.77 6.18 21.30
N PHE A 323 -1.16 5.10 21.76
CA PHE A 323 -0.94 4.85 23.19
C PHE A 323 0.37 5.43 23.71
N GLY A 324 1.35 5.60 22.85
CA GLY A 324 2.65 6.14 23.17
C GLY A 324 2.85 7.58 22.69
N LYS A 325 4.12 7.99 22.66
CA LYS A 325 4.53 9.37 22.38
C LYS A 325 4.86 9.63 20.91
N TYR A 326 5.46 8.67 20.22
CA TYR A 326 6.14 8.89 18.95
C TYR A 326 5.23 8.62 17.74
N SER A 327 5.39 9.42 16.70
CA SER A 327 4.78 9.20 15.40
C SER A 327 5.64 8.30 14.50
N MET A 328 5.12 7.89 13.34
CA MET A 328 5.86 7.08 12.38
C MET A 328 7.09 7.84 11.82
N VAL A 329 7.02 9.16 11.68
CA VAL A 329 8.18 9.96 11.23
C VAL A 329 9.27 10.06 12.30
N ASP A 330 8.94 9.96 13.58
CA ASP A 330 9.94 9.83 14.65
C ASP A 330 10.64 8.48 14.60
N ILE A 331 9.90 7.42 14.25
CA ILE A 331 10.44 6.07 14.02
C ILE A 331 11.37 6.08 12.81
N ASP A 332 10.97 6.73 11.70
CA ASP A 332 11.83 6.88 10.51
C ASP A 332 13.16 7.54 10.84
N ALA A 333 13.14 8.59 11.65
CA ALA A 333 14.34 9.29 12.12
C ALA A 333 15.30 8.41 12.95
N LYS A 334 14.85 7.25 13.42
CA LYS A 334 15.64 6.26 14.18
C LYS A 334 16.02 5.01 13.36
N GLY A 335 15.78 5.05 12.06
CA GLY A 335 16.11 3.96 11.15
C GLY A 335 14.91 3.22 10.57
N GLY A 336 13.69 3.64 10.93
CA GLY A 336 12.45 3.07 10.40
C GLY A 336 12.07 1.72 11.02
N VAL A 337 11.03 1.09 10.47
CA VAL A 337 10.53 -0.22 10.97
C VAL A 337 11.52 -1.36 10.77
N GLN A 338 12.49 -1.19 9.92
CA GLN A 338 13.52 -2.20 9.64
C GLN A 338 14.51 -2.44 10.81
N VAL A 339 14.46 -1.62 11.86
CA VAL A 339 15.32 -1.79 13.05
C VAL A 339 14.65 -2.57 14.18
N PHE A 340 13.39 -2.95 14.00
CA PHE A 340 12.62 -3.82 14.91
C PHE A 340 12.74 -5.26 14.46
#